data_260158049e870002cfccb939eaf95245
#
_entry.id   260158049e870002cfccb939eaf95245
#
_cell.length_a   1.000
_cell.length_b   1.000
_cell.length_c   1.000
_cell.angle_alpha   90.00
_cell.angle_beta   90.00
_cell.angle_gamma   90.00
#
_symmetry.space_group_name_H-M   'P 1'
#
loop_
_entity.id
_entity.type
_entity.pdbx_description
1 polymer ?
#
loop_
_entity_poly.entity_id
_entity_poly.type
_entity_poly.pdbx_seq_one_letter_code
_entity_poly.pdbx_strand_id
1 'polypeptide(L)'
;MKHADNTMAGSNTSHTASHTSSHTVSSATSHRLEQQPWYLPIADEIEIFEAAYAARLPVLLKGPTGCGKTRFVEYMAWRLYRDVHSLRRAIETPLITVACHEDLTATDLVGRYLLNGEETVWADGPLTRAVRMGAMCYLDEIVEARKDTTVVIHSLTDHRRMLPIDKKGELLDAHEDFLLVISYNPGYQSVLKDLKPSTRQRFVSLEFTYPDIDKEASIVAHESGVAADVAAQLALIGAKVRNLREHGFEEGVSTRLLIYTAQLITGGISPRRACDVAIARAITDDVEVQRAVQEIVDVLLP
;
A
#
# COMPACT_ATOMS: atom_id res chain seq x y z
N MET A 1 -78.35 -23.35 -11.90
CA MET A 1 -78.14 -24.81 -12.18
C MET A 1 -76.69 -24.93 -12.64
N LYS A 2 -75.92 -25.54 -11.80
CA LYS A 2 -74.87 -26.55 -12.04
C LYS A 2 -73.68 -26.19 -12.98
N HIS A 3 -72.56 -26.11 -12.37
CA HIS A 3 -71.35 -26.99 -12.39
C HIS A 3 -70.36 -26.54 -13.46
N ALA A 4 -69.11 -26.61 -13.28
CA ALA A 4 -68.15 -27.10 -12.31
C ALA A 4 -66.78 -26.78 -12.87
N ASP A 5 -65.85 -26.47 -11.96
CA ASP A 5 -64.46 -26.80 -11.91
C ASP A 5 -63.72 -27.35 -13.14
N ASN A 6 -62.60 -26.77 -13.46
CA ASN A 6 -61.36 -27.57 -13.42
C ASN A 6 -60.06 -26.69 -13.33
N THR A 7 -59.38 -26.92 -12.29
CA THR A 7 -57.97 -26.49 -11.95
C THR A 7 -57.03 -27.25 -12.85
N MET A 8 -56.05 -26.53 -13.44
CA MET A 8 -54.79 -27.16 -13.86
C MET A 8 -53.60 -26.27 -13.42
N ALA A 9 -52.83 -26.84 -12.52
CA ALA A 9 -51.59 -26.30 -12.00
C ALA A 9 -50.47 -26.34 -13.06
N GLY A 10 -49.91 -25.20 -13.36
CA GLY A 10 -48.64 -25.07 -14.10
C GLY A 10 -47.48 -24.88 -13.14
N SER A 11 -46.66 -25.90 -13.04
CA SER A 11 -45.43 -25.90 -12.25
C SER A 11 -44.37 -24.94 -12.85
N ASN A 12 -44.13 -23.83 -12.16
CA ASN A 12 -42.96 -22.98 -12.42
C ASN A 12 -41.72 -23.60 -11.76
N THR A 13 -40.90 -24.22 -12.56
CA THR A 13 -39.50 -24.56 -12.16
C THR A 13 -38.64 -23.34 -12.27
N SER A 14 -38.41 -22.69 -11.15
CA SER A 14 -37.38 -21.65 -11.00
C SER A 14 -35.98 -22.29 -11.02
N HIS A 15 -35.25 -22.11 -12.13
CA HIS A 15 -33.83 -22.36 -12.18
C HIS A 15 -33.12 -21.26 -11.39
N THR A 16 -32.74 -21.55 -10.17
CA THR A 16 -31.75 -20.80 -9.41
C THR A 16 -30.36 -21.05 -10.01
N ALA A 17 -29.90 -20.13 -10.82
CA ALA A 17 -28.50 -20.07 -11.23
C ALA A 17 -27.66 -19.68 -10.00
N SER A 18 -26.95 -20.64 -9.41
CA SER A 18 -25.95 -20.41 -8.41
C SER A 18 -24.72 -19.76 -9.07
N HIS A 19 -24.60 -18.43 -8.94
CA HIS A 19 -23.36 -17.73 -9.20
C HIS A 19 -22.33 -18.11 -8.13
N THR A 20 -21.54 -19.12 -8.39
CA THR A 20 -20.28 -19.36 -7.69
C THR A 20 -19.26 -18.33 -8.17
N SER A 21 -19.20 -17.20 -7.50
CA SER A 21 -18.08 -16.26 -7.64
C SER A 21 -16.82 -16.91 -7.03
N SER A 22 -15.98 -17.45 -7.90
CA SER A 22 -14.64 -17.86 -7.54
C SER A 22 -13.83 -16.61 -7.17
N HIS A 23 -13.71 -16.32 -5.88
CA HIS A 23 -12.74 -15.34 -5.39
C HIS A 23 -11.32 -15.89 -5.60
N THR A 24 -10.72 -15.54 -6.71
CA THR A 24 -9.26 -15.65 -6.88
C THR A 24 -8.67 -14.61 -5.94
N VAL A 25 -8.02 -15.03 -4.86
CA VAL A 25 -7.26 -14.17 -3.98
C VAL A 25 -6.07 -13.66 -4.79
N SER A 26 -6.21 -12.48 -5.39
CA SER A 26 -5.11 -11.74 -6.02
C SER A 26 -4.46 -10.90 -4.92
N SER A 27 -3.14 -11.00 -4.76
CA SER A 27 -2.35 -10.11 -3.90
C SER A 27 -2.36 -8.64 -4.37
N ALA A 28 -3.01 -8.36 -5.50
CA ALA A 28 -3.10 -7.05 -6.10
C ALA A 28 -4.45 -6.40 -5.83
N THR A 29 -4.43 -5.18 -5.33
CA THR A 29 -5.61 -4.35 -5.11
C THR A 29 -5.66 -3.23 -6.16
N SER A 30 -6.81 -3.09 -6.82
CA SER A 30 -7.07 -1.99 -7.76
C SER A 30 -7.88 -0.91 -7.04
N HIS A 31 -7.34 0.30 -6.96
CA HIS A 31 -7.95 1.39 -6.23
C HIS A 31 -8.71 2.32 -7.16
N ARG A 32 -10.03 2.48 -6.91
CA ARG A 32 -10.86 3.57 -7.45
C ARG A 32 -10.78 4.72 -6.47
N LEU A 33 -9.95 5.72 -6.76
CA LEU A 33 -9.80 6.89 -5.92
C LEU A 33 -10.93 7.88 -6.22
N GLU A 34 -12.03 7.79 -5.48
CA GLU A 34 -13.21 8.66 -5.67
C GLU A 34 -13.00 10.04 -5.03
N GLN A 35 -12.24 10.11 -3.97
CA GLN A 35 -11.92 11.33 -3.23
C GLN A 35 -10.41 11.48 -3.08
N GLN A 36 -9.94 12.72 -2.94
CA GLN A 36 -8.54 12.98 -2.65
C GLN A 36 -8.16 12.40 -1.29
N PRO A 37 -7.20 11.46 -1.24
CA PRO A 37 -6.64 11.03 0.03
C PRO A 37 -5.98 12.22 0.73
N TRP A 38 -6.25 12.37 2.03
CA TRP A 38 -5.57 13.39 2.79
C TRP A 38 -4.10 13.03 3.00
N TYR A 39 -3.21 13.98 2.72
CA TYR A 39 -1.77 13.82 2.90
C TYR A 39 -1.15 15.13 3.33
N LEU A 40 -0.30 15.09 4.36
CA LEU A 40 0.46 16.23 4.84
C LEU A 40 1.91 16.10 4.36
N PRO A 41 2.41 17.00 3.50
CA PRO A 41 3.78 16.92 3.00
C PRO A 41 4.81 17.09 4.12
N ILE A 42 5.86 16.27 4.05
CA ILE A 42 6.95 16.30 5.03
C ILE A 42 8.08 17.22 4.53
N ALA A 43 8.43 17.11 3.24
CA ALA A 43 9.48 17.88 2.58
C ALA A 43 9.09 18.21 1.12
N ASP A 44 9.93 17.90 0.17
CA ASP A 44 9.79 18.17 -1.27
C ASP A 44 9.37 16.92 -2.09
N GLU A 45 8.91 15.88 -1.41
CA GLU A 45 8.59 14.59 -2.02
C GLU A 45 7.54 14.69 -3.13
N ILE A 46 6.59 15.64 -3.03
CA ILE A 46 5.57 15.87 -4.05
C ILE A 46 6.22 16.41 -5.34
N GLU A 47 7.05 17.45 -5.22
CA GLU A 47 7.70 18.09 -6.37
C GLU A 47 8.62 17.12 -7.10
N ILE A 48 9.43 16.36 -6.36
CA ILE A 48 10.34 15.36 -6.94
C ILE A 48 9.55 14.25 -7.63
N PHE A 49 8.45 13.79 -7.04
CA PHE A 49 7.62 12.74 -7.62
C PHE A 49 6.94 13.22 -8.92
N GLU A 50 6.42 14.44 -8.95
CA GLU A 50 5.83 15.05 -10.15
C GLU A 50 6.88 15.21 -11.27
N ALA A 51 8.08 15.64 -10.92
CA ALA A 51 9.19 15.76 -11.88
C ALA A 51 9.61 14.38 -12.42
N ALA A 52 9.70 13.37 -11.57
CA ALA A 52 9.99 11.99 -11.97
C ALA A 52 8.90 11.44 -12.91
N TYR A 53 7.62 11.68 -12.60
CA TYR A 53 6.50 11.30 -13.45
C TYR A 53 6.55 11.99 -14.82
N ALA A 54 6.78 13.30 -14.86
CA ALA A 54 6.89 14.06 -16.10
C ALA A 54 8.06 13.57 -16.98
N ALA A 55 9.16 13.17 -16.35
CA ALA A 55 10.32 12.58 -17.01
C ALA A 55 10.18 11.07 -17.29
N ARG A 56 9.06 10.43 -16.90
CA ARG A 56 8.79 8.99 -17.04
C ARG A 56 9.82 8.11 -16.34
N LEU A 57 10.35 8.58 -15.22
CA LEU A 57 11.34 7.87 -14.41
C LEU A 57 10.64 7.07 -13.32
N PRO A 58 11.02 5.81 -13.08
CA PRO A 58 10.45 5.02 -12.00
C PRO A 58 10.93 5.54 -10.64
N VAL A 59 10.10 5.37 -9.60
CA VAL A 59 10.34 5.91 -8.27
C VAL A 59 10.51 4.80 -7.25
N LEU A 60 11.49 4.98 -6.35
CA LEU A 60 11.76 4.11 -5.21
C LEU A 60 11.52 4.86 -3.91
N LEU A 61 10.60 4.37 -3.10
CA LEU A 61 10.31 4.92 -1.77
C LEU A 61 11.03 4.10 -0.70
N LYS A 62 11.91 4.74 0.04
CA LYS A 62 12.63 4.14 1.17
C LYS A 62 12.13 4.73 2.48
N GLY A 63 12.05 3.94 3.52
CA GLY A 63 11.72 4.45 4.84
C GLY A 63 11.11 3.39 5.74
N PRO A 64 11.01 3.68 7.06
CA PRO A 64 10.52 2.74 8.04
C PRO A 64 9.06 2.35 7.81
N THR A 65 8.62 1.28 8.49
CA THR A 65 7.23 0.84 8.49
C THR A 65 6.31 1.93 9.05
N GLY A 66 5.17 2.16 8.40
CA GLY A 66 4.13 3.07 8.90
C GLY A 66 4.49 4.56 8.91
N CYS A 67 5.50 4.99 8.14
CA CYS A 67 5.85 6.41 7.96
C CYS A 67 5.04 7.13 6.86
N GLY A 68 4.05 6.46 6.25
CA GLY A 68 3.14 7.12 5.29
C GLY A 68 3.41 6.85 3.81
N LYS A 69 4.36 5.99 3.40
CA LYS A 69 4.67 5.69 1.98
C LYS A 69 3.44 5.33 1.14
N THR A 70 2.63 4.41 1.60
CA THR A 70 1.41 3.97 0.88
C THR A 70 0.39 5.10 0.75
N ARG A 71 0.19 5.89 1.81
CA ARG A 71 -0.70 7.07 1.79
C ARG A 71 -0.21 8.12 0.78
N PHE A 72 1.09 8.35 0.71
CA PHE A 72 1.70 9.23 -0.30
C PHE A 72 1.44 8.73 -1.73
N VAL A 73 1.60 7.43 -1.98
CA VAL A 73 1.32 6.85 -3.30
C VAL A 73 -0.14 7.02 -3.70
N GLU A 74 -1.08 6.76 -2.77
CA GLU A 74 -2.52 6.99 -2.99
C GLU A 74 -2.82 8.46 -3.33
N TYR A 75 -2.25 9.39 -2.55
CA TYR A 75 -2.38 10.83 -2.80
C TYR A 75 -1.84 11.24 -4.17
N MET A 76 -0.63 10.77 -4.54
CA MET A 76 -0.02 11.09 -5.82
C MET A 76 -0.77 10.45 -6.99
N ALA A 77 -1.29 9.24 -6.83
CA ALA A 77 -2.13 8.62 -7.85
C ALA A 77 -3.41 9.41 -8.09
N TRP A 78 -4.06 9.90 -7.03
CA TRP A 78 -5.20 10.80 -7.19
C TRP A 78 -4.78 12.09 -7.89
N ARG A 79 -3.73 12.75 -7.40
CA ARG A 79 -3.25 14.04 -7.89
C ARG A 79 -2.86 14.00 -9.37
N LEU A 80 -2.20 12.94 -9.82
CA LEU A 80 -1.72 12.83 -11.20
C LEU A 80 -2.79 12.38 -12.20
N TYR A 81 -3.77 11.57 -11.78
CA TYR A 81 -4.71 10.94 -12.71
C TYR A 81 -6.18 11.38 -12.53
N ARG A 82 -6.53 12.01 -11.43
CA ARG A 82 -7.91 12.40 -11.11
C ARG A 82 -8.09 13.89 -10.88
N ASP A 83 -7.04 14.66 -10.69
CA ASP A 83 -7.17 16.10 -10.52
C ASP A 83 -7.81 16.71 -11.78
N VAL A 84 -8.83 17.55 -11.55
CA VAL A 84 -9.61 18.25 -12.62
C VAL A 84 -8.70 19.13 -13.49
N HIS A 85 -7.55 19.54 -12.97
CA HIS A 85 -6.51 20.29 -13.70
C HIS A 85 -5.54 19.38 -14.47
N SER A 86 -5.63 18.07 -14.33
CA SER A 86 -4.86 17.14 -15.13
C SER A 86 -5.37 17.17 -16.57
N LEU A 87 -4.50 17.57 -17.51
CA LEU A 87 -4.78 17.54 -18.95
C LEU A 87 -4.89 16.12 -19.52
N ARG A 88 -4.83 15.10 -18.67
CA ARG A 88 -4.77 13.68 -19.02
C ARG A 88 -6.13 13.02 -18.87
N ARG A 89 -6.36 11.98 -19.66
CA ARG A 89 -7.59 11.19 -19.61
C ARG A 89 -7.75 10.56 -18.22
N ALA A 90 -8.88 10.80 -17.58
CA ALA A 90 -9.22 10.15 -16.31
C ALA A 90 -9.21 8.62 -16.48
N ILE A 91 -8.41 7.95 -15.70
CA ILE A 91 -8.33 6.48 -15.65
C ILE A 91 -9.21 6.00 -14.51
N GLU A 92 -10.08 5.01 -14.75
CA GLU A 92 -10.99 4.47 -13.73
C GLU A 92 -10.22 3.87 -12.54
N THR A 93 -9.08 3.25 -12.82
CA THR A 93 -8.21 2.62 -11.82
C THR A 93 -6.80 3.19 -11.92
N PRO A 94 -6.53 4.37 -11.32
CA PRO A 94 -5.25 5.05 -11.48
C PRO A 94 -4.10 4.40 -10.72
N LEU A 95 -4.40 3.55 -9.74
CA LEU A 95 -3.43 2.87 -8.89
C LEU A 95 -3.70 1.37 -8.81
N ILE A 96 -2.68 0.58 -9.10
CA ILE A 96 -2.66 -0.86 -8.86
C ILE A 96 -1.54 -1.15 -7.87
N THR A 97 -1.93 -1.56 -6.65
CA THR A 97 -0.99 -1.92 -5.58
C THR A 97 -0.82 -3.42 -5.51
N VAL A 98 0.41 -3.87 -5.39
CA VAL A 98 0.79 -5.27 -5.16
C VAL A 98 1.62 -5.35 -3.89
N ALA A 99 1.11 -6.04 -2.88
CA ALA A 99 1.90 -6.40 -1.70
C ALA A 99 2.85 -7.54 -2.09
N CYS A 100 4.15 -7.27 -2.03
CA CYS A 100 5.17 -8.26 -2.36
C CYS A 100 5.42 -9.19 -1.18
N HIS A 101 5.57 -10.49 -1.46
CA HIS A 101 5.83 -11.54 -0.48
C HIS A 101 6.63 -12.67 -1.13
N GLU A 102 7.13 -13.60 -0.34
CA GLU A 102 8.04 -14.66 -0.81
C GLU A 102 7.44 -15.61 -1.86
N ASP A 103 6.12 -15.77 -1.88
CA ASP A 103 5.44 -16.62 -2.86
C ASP A 103 5.07 -15.89 -4.15
N LEU A 104 5.23 -14.55 -4.21
CA LEU A 104 4.92 -13.75 -5.39
C LEU A 104 5.90 -14.07 -6.51
N THR A 105 5.38 -14.56 -7.63
CA THR A 105 6.18 -14.90 -8.81
C THR A 105 6.07 -13.86 -9.92
N ALA A 106 7.03 -13.86 -10.84
CA ALA A 106 6.96 -13.05 -12.05
C ALA A 106 5.65 -13.28 -12.85
N THR A 107 5.16 -14.53 -12.85
CA THR A 107 3.90 -14.90 -13.51
C THR A 107 2.69 -14.23 -12.88
N ASP A 108 2.69 -14.07 -11.56
CA ASP A 108 1.58 -13.39 -10.87
C ASP A 108 1.53 -11.89 -11.21
N LEU A 109 2.68 -11.25 -11.44
CA LEU A 109 2.76 -9.87 -11.90
C LEU A 109 2.39 -9.68 -13.36
N VAL A 110 2.92 -10.57 -14.23
CA VAL A 110 2.79 -10.41 -15.69
C VAL A 110 1.48 -10.99 -16.20
N GLY A 111 1.11 -12.17 -15.76
CA GLY A 111 -0.10 -12.85 -16.20
C GLY A 111 0.10 -14.32 -16.47
N ARG A 112 -1.01 -15.01 -16.69
CA ARG A 112 -1.06 -16.44 -16.90
C ARG A 112 -2.23 -16.87 -17.76
N TYR A 113 -2.11 -18.05 -18.35
CA TYR A 113 -3.23 -18.72 -18.97
C TYR A 113 -4.15 -19.32 -17.91
N LEU A 114 -5.45 -19.10 -18.05
CA LEU A 114 -6.50 -19.67 -17.23
C LEU A 114 -7.38 -20.58 -18.11
N LEU A 115 -7.81 -21.68 -17.53
CA LEU A 115 -8.81 -22.55 -18.16
C LEU A 115 -10.21 -21.96 -17.90
N ASN A 116 -10.91 -21.63 -18.95
CA ASN A 116 -12.29 -21.14 -18.88
C ASN A 116 -13.18 -22.08 -19.70
N GLY A 117 -13.80 -23.05 -19.03
CA GLY A 117 -14.44 -24.17 -19.71
C GLY A 117 -13.44 -25.03 -20.48
N GLU A 118 -13.63 -25.16 -21.79
CA GLU A 118 -12.74 -25.90 -22.70
C GLU A 118 -11.66 -25.01 -23.35
N GLU A 119 -11.70 -23.69 -23.13
CA GLU A 119 -10.78 -22.74 -23.73
C GLU A 119 -9.72 -22.27 -22.75
N THR A 120 -8.51 -22.07 -23.25
CA THR A 120 -7.40 -21.48 -22.51
C THR A 120 -7.32 -19.98 -22.85
N VAL A 121 -7.60 -19.14 -21.86
CA VAL A 121 -7.63 -17.68 -22.03
C VAL A 121 -6.48 -17.05 -21.24
N TRP A 122 -5.81 -16.08 -21.87
CA TRP A 122 -4.78 -15.30 -21.19
C TRP A 122 -5.42 -14.27 -20.25
N ALA A 123 -4.94 -14.20 -18.99
CA ALA A 123 -5.31 -13.18 -18.01
C ALA A 123 -4.07 -12.33 -17.68
N ASP A 124 -4.17 -11.03 -17.99
CA ASP A 124 -3.12 -10.07 -17.63
C ASP A 124 -2.98 -9.95 -16.11
N GLY A 125 -1.75 -10.03 -15.63
CA GLY A 125 -1.41 -9.74 -14.23
C GLY A 125 -1.50 -8.23 -13.91
N PRO A 126 -1.34 -7.85 -12.63
CA PRO A 126 -1.47 -6.47 -12.19
C PRO A 126 -0.49 -5.52 -12.87
N LEU A 127 0.78 -5.93 -13.05
CA LEU A 127 1.78 -5.13 -13.73
C LEU A 127 1.42 -4.91 -15.21
N THR A 128 1.04 -5.97 -15.92
CA THR A 128 0.64 -5.87 -17.33
C THR A 128 -0.57 -4.97 -17.51
N ARG A 129 -1.56 -5.08 -16.63
CA ARG A 129 -2.73 -4.18 -16.64
C ARG A 129 -2.32 -2.72 -16.46
N ALA A 130 -1.46 -2.43 -15.48
CA ALA A 130 -0.97 -1.07 -15.25
C ALA A 130 -0.22 -0.51 -16.47
N VAL A 131 0.67 -1.31 -17.05
CA VAL A 131 1.46 -0.96 -18.24
C VAL A 131 0.58 -0.62 -19.44
N ARG A 132 -0.48 -1.44 -19.69
CA ARG A 132 -1.43 -1.22 -20.80
C ARG A 132 -2.32 0.02 -20.60
N MET A 133 -2.82 0.20 -19.36
CA MET A 133 -3.77 1.27 -19.06
C MET A 133 -3.10 2.62 -18.81
N GLY A 134 -1.79 2.65 -18.61
CA GLY A 134 -1.09 3.86 -18.19
C GLY A 134 -1.31 4.20 -16.72
N ALA A 135 -1.64 3.21 -15.88
CA ALA A 135 -1.84 3.41 -14.47
C ALA A 135 -0.52 3.39 -13.68
N MET A 136 -0.54 3.90 -12.46
CA MET A 136 0.56 3.71 -11.51
C MET A 136 0.55 2.28 -10.98
N CYS A 137 1.67 1.58 -11.07
CA CYS A 137 1.88 0.27 -10.44
C CYS A 137 2.77 0.45 -9.23
N TYR A 138 2.24 0.16 -8.05
CA TYR A 138 2.97 0.23 -6.79
C TYR A 138 3.27 -1.18 -6.26
N LEU A 139 4.55 -1.53 -6.24
CA LEU A 139 5.04 -2.78 -5.66
C LEU A 139 5.54 -2.49 -4.25
N ASP A 140 4.70 -2.80 -3.26
CA ASP A 140 5.01 -2.55 -1.85
C ASP A 140 5.89 -3.66 -1.29
N GLU A 141 6.95 -3.27 -0.55
CA GLU A 141 7.94 -4.17 0.03
C GLU A 141 8.61 -5.12 -0.99
N ILE A 142 9.09 -4.56 -2.10
CA ILE A 142 9.65 -5.32 -3.23
C ILE A 142 10.77 -6.29 -2.84
N VAL A 143 11.49 -6.04 -1.76
CA VAL A 143 12.57 -6.89 -1.25
C VAL A 143 12.07 -8.22 -0.66
N GLU A 144 10.78 -8.30 -0.31
CA GLU A 144 10.14 -9.55 0.14
C GLU A 144 9.79 -10.46 -1.03
N ALA A 145 9.72 -9.93 -2.26
CA ALA A 145 9.46 -10.73 -3.44
C ALA A 145 10.67 -11.59 -3.84
N ARG A 146 10.40 -12.63 -4.59
CA ARG A 146 11.43 -13.47 -5.19
C ARG A 146 12.33 -12.68 -6.16
N LYS A 147 13.57 -13.13 -6.34
CA LYS A 147 14.53 -12.48 -7.23
C LYS A 147 14.09 -12.44 -8.69
N ASP A 148 13.32 -13.43 -9.16
CA ASP A 148 12.77 -13.47 -10.52
C ASP A 148 11.74 -12.34 -10.74
N THR A 149 10.96 -11.99 -9.72
CA THR A 149 10.02 -10.88 -9.73
C THR A 149 10.72 -9.53 -9.95
N THR A 150 11.87 -9.30 -9.31
CA THR A 150 12.63 -8.06 -9.51
C THR A 150 13.27 -7.93 -10.88
N VAL A 151 13.56 -9.06 -11.58
CA VAL A 151 14.12 -9.04 -12.94
C VAL A 151 13.09 -8.57 -13.96
N VAL A 152 11.81 -8.93 -13.80
CA VAL A 152 10.74 -8.57 -14.72
C VAL A 152 10.56 -7.06 -14.87
N ILE A 153 10.79 -6.29 -13.81
CA ILE A 153 10.63 -4.84 -13.85
C ILE A 153 11.81 -4.11 -14.52
N HIS A 154 12.94 -4.76 -14.74
CA HIS A 154 14.15 -4.08 -15.26
C HIS A 154 13.95 -3.45 -16.63
N SER A 155 13.23 -4.11 -17.53
CA SER A 155 12.96 -3.59 -18.88
C SER A 155 11.98 -2.40 -18.89
N LEU A 156 11.20 -2.24 -17.84
CA LEU A 156 10.32 -1.08 -17.62
C LEU A 156 11.05 0.12 -16.99
N THR A 157 12.23 -0.12 -16.39
CA THR A 157 13.01 0.89 -15.66
C THR A 157 14.17 1.47 -16.47
N ASP A 158 14.29 1.13 -17.74
CA ASP A 158 15.24 1.72 -18.66
C ASP A 158 14.54 2.48 -19.81
N HIS A 159 15.32 3.07 -20.70
CA HIS A 159 14.82 3.89 -21.80
C HIS A 159 13.86 3.15 -22.75
N ARG A 160 13.88 1.83 -22.78
CA ARG A 160 13.00 1.01 -23.62
C ARG A 160 11.56 1.03 -23.17
N ARG A 161 11.34 1.05 -21.84
CA ARG A 161 10.00 1.05 -21.23
C ARG A 161 9.09 -0.05 -21.78
N MET A 162 9.59 -1.29 -21.86
CA MET A 162 8.87 -2.43 -22.42
C MET A 162 8.72 -3.55 -21.40
N LEU A 163 7.62 -4.28 -21.46
CA LEU A 163 7.36 -5.47 -20.65
C LEU A 163 7.32 -6.71 -21.55
N PRO A 164 8.30 -7.62 -21.45
CA PRO A 164 8.23 -8.91 -22.12
C PRO A 164 7.17 -9.79 -21.46
N ILE A 165 6.27 -10.34 -22.26
CA ILE A 165 5.27 -11.32 -21.85
C ILE A 165 5.61 -12.65 -22.54
N ASP A 166 6.70 -13.29 -22.09
CA ASP A 166 7.29 -14.45 -22.75
C ASP A 166 6.29 -15.57 -23.03
N LYS A 167 5.42 -15.89 -22.07
CA LYS A 167 4.40 -16.93 -22.23
C LYS A 167 3.37 -16.64 -23.31
N LYS A 168 3.21 -15.37 -23.68
CA LYS A 168 2.30 -14.92 -24.73
C LYS A 168 3.00 -14.61 -26.04
N GLY A 169 4.35 -14.53 -26.02
CA GLY A 169 5.14 -14.09 -27.15
C GLY A 169 4.92 -12.63 -27.52
N GLU A 170 4.56 -11.80 -26.54
CA GLU A 170 4.24 -10.38 -26.71
C GLU A 170 5.33 -9.51 -26.06
N LEU A 171 5.73 -8.46 -26.75
CA LEU A 171 6.54 -7.37 -26.18
C LEU A 171 5.64 -6.14 -26.06
N LEU A 172 5.30 -5.75 -24.86
CA LEU A 172 4.36 -4.69 -24.58
C LEU A 172 5.08 -3.37 -24.28
N ASP A 173 4.89 -2.36 -25.11
CA ASP A 173 5.34 -0.99 -24.84
C ASP A 173 4.52 -0.38 -23.70
N ALA A 174 5.19 0.26 -22.75
CA ALA A 174 4.50 0.93 -21.67
C ALA A 174 3.78 2.17 -22.16
N HIS A 175 2.52 2.29 -21.77
CA HIS A 175 1.73 3.51 -22.00
C HIS A 175 2.51 4.74 -21.50
N GLU A 176 2.35 5.89 -22.16
CA GLU A 176 3.09 7.10 -21.80
C GLU A 176 2.86 7.57 -20.37
N ASP A 177 1.66 7.34 -19.83
CA ASP A 177 1.27 7.71 -18.47
C ASP A 177 1.63 6.66 -17.42
N PHE A 178 2.13 5.49 -17.81
CA PHE A 178 2.52 4.45 -16.88
C PHE A 178 3.67 4.90 -15.98
N LEU A 179 3.51 4.69 -14.67
CA LEU A 179 4.56 4.89 -13.68
C LEU A 179 4.75 3.64 -12.83
N LEU A 180 6.00 3.21 -12.69
CA LEU A 180 6.39 2.17 -11.73
C LEU A 180 6.88 2.82 -10.44
N VAL A 181 6.27 2.46 -9.32
CA VAL A 181 6.69 2.84 -7.98
C VAL A 181 6.99 1.57 -7.19
N ILE A 182 8.11 1.54 -6.51
CA ILE A 182 8.46 0.43 -5.60
C ILE A 182 8.78 0.98 -4.22
N SER A 183 8.60 0.18 -3.17
CA SER A 183 9.01 0.55 -1.83
C SER A 183 9.82 -0.55 -1.15
N TYR A 184 10.62 -0.16 -0.17
CA TYR A 184 11.20 -1.09 0.79
C TYR A 184 11.59 -0.36 2.09
N ASN A 185 11.82 -1.14 3.14
CA ASN A 185 12.22 -0.68 4.46
C ASN A 185 13.71 -0.99 4.68
N PRO A 186 14.61 0.00 4.59
CA PRO A 186 16.02 -0.24 4.88
C PRO A 186 16.23 -0.50 6.38
N GLY A 187 17.08 -1.45 6.72
CA GLY A 187 17.52 -1.68 8.11
C GLY A 187 16.76 -2.73 8.91
N TYR A 188 15.65 -3.29 8.40
CA TYR A 188 14.92 -4.37 9.08
C TYR A 188 15.23 -5.77 8.54
N GLN A 189 16.07 -5.85 7.52
CA GLN A 189 16.30 -7.09 6.83
C GLN A 189 17.75 -7.53 6.93
N SER A 190 17.95 -8.83 6.95
CA SER A 190 19.27 -9.40 6.78
C SER A 190 19.92 -8.84 5.50
N VAL A 191 21.21 -8.65 5.50
CA VAL A 191 22.03 -8.21 4.33
C VAL A 191 21.69 -8.99 3.04
N LEU A 192 21.03 -10.14 3.17
CA LEU A 192 20.61 -11.01 2.08
C LEU A 192 19.34 -10.56 1.34
N LYS A 193 18.52 -9.68 1.94
CA LYS A 193 17.25 -9.19 1.37
C LYS A 193 17.30 -7.73 0.89
N ASP A 194 18.47 -7.16 0.63
CA ASP A 194 18.58 -5.80 0.08
C ASP A 194 18.49 -5.80 -1.46
N LEU A 195 17.99 -4.68 -2.01
CA LEU A 195 18.00 -4.46 -3.45
C LEU A 195 19.41 -4.36 -3.98
N LYS A 196 19.72 -5.11 -5.05
CA LYS A 196 21.01 -5.00 -5.71
C LYS A 196 21.30 -3.56 -6.14
N PRO A 197 22.55 -3.08 -6.05
CA PRO A 197 22.92 -1.75 -6.51
C PRO A 197 22.49 -1.45 -7.94
N SER A 198 22.60 -2.43 -8.85
CA SER A 198 22.16 -2.31 -10.23
C SER A 198 20.65 -2.09 -10.40
N THR A 199 19.84 -2.58 -9.47
CA THR A 199 18.39 -2.32 -9.45
C THR A 199 18.13 -0.93 -8.88
N ARG A 200 18.74 -0.56 -7.75
CA ARG A 200 18.54 0.75 -7.12
C ARG A 200 18.91 1.92 -8.04
N GLN A 201 19.99 1.81 -8.81
CA GLN A 201 20.46 2.84 -9.72
C GLN A 201 19.52 3.13 -10.91
N ARG A 202 18.42 2.38 -11.05
CA ARG A 202 17.41 2.59 -12.09
C ARG A 202 16.26 3.49 -11.64
N PHE A 203 16.22 3.91 -10.39
CA PHE A 203 15.10 4.62 -9.78
C PHE A 203 15.51 5.99 -9.24
N VAL A 204 14.60 6.94 -9.34
CA VAL A 204 14.62 8.14 -8.51
C VAL A 204 14.24 7.72 -7.09
N SER A 205 15.09 8.00 -6.11
CA SER A 205 14.91 7.51 -4.74
C SER A 205 14.44 8.63 -3.83
N LEU A 206 13.26 8.45 -3.23
CA LEU A 206 12.72 9.31 -2.18
C LEU A 206 12.88 8.62 -0.83
N GLU A 207 13.40 9.35 0.13
CA GLU A 207 13.62 8.85 1.49
C GLU A 207 12.54 9.40 2.42
N PHE A 208 11.78 8.49 3.03
CA PHE A 208 10.74 8.79 4.00
C PHE A 208 11.27 8.56 5.40
N THR A 209 10.98 9.50 6.27
CA THR A 209 11.23 9.41 7.71
C THR A 209 9.91 9.62 8.46
N TYR A 210 9.93 9.41 9.76
CA TYR A 210 8.79 9.85 10.57
C TYR A 210 8.73 11.38 10.57
N PRO A 211 7.50 11.97 10.51
CA PRO A 211 7.31 13.41 10.60
C PRO A 211 7.91 14.01 11.88
N ASP A 212 8.18 15.30 11.88
CA ASP A 212 8.41 16.03 13.12
C ASP A 212 7.18 15.96 14.05
N ILE A 213 7.38 16.23 15.35
CA ILE A 213 6.33 16.06 16.37
C ILE A 213 5.05 16.83 16.02
N ASP A 214 5.16 18.06 15.51
CA ASP A 214 4.00 18.91 15.23
C ASP A 214 3.20 18.40 14.02
N LYS A 215 3.89 17.99 12.95
CA LYS A 215 3.26 17.37 11.78
C LYS A 215 2.67 16.02 12.16
N GLU A 216 3.37 15.19 12.92
CA GLU A 216 2.88 13.90 13.35
C GLU A 216 1.64 14.02 14.24
N ALA A 217 1.60 14.98 15.16
CA ALA A 217 0.41 15.30 15.95
C ALA A 217 -0.78 15.69 15.05
N SER A 218 -0.53 16.53 14.03
CA SER A 218 -1.54 16.92 13.06
C SER A 218 -2.09 15.73 12.27
N ILE A 219 -1.21 14.79 11.86
CA ILE A 219 -1.59 13.55 11.18
C ILE A 219 -2.45 12.68 12.11
N VAL A 220 -2.01 12.47 13.34
CA VAL A 220 -2.73 11.66 14.34
C VAL A 220 -4.11 12.24 14.63
N ALA A 221 -4.20 13.55 14.85
CA ALA A 221 -5.47 14.24 15.10
C ALA A 221 -6.44 14.10 13.92
N HIS A 222 -5.96 14.32 12.70
CA HIS A 222 -6.77 14.22 11.48
C HIS A 222 -7.29 12.80 11.24
N GLU A 223 -6.43 11.78 11.32
CA GLU A 223 -6.77 10.39 10.98
C GLU A 223 -7.62 9.70 12.08
N SER A 224 -7.56 10.16 13.32
CA SER A 224 -8.28 9.53 14.44
C SER A 224 -9.45 10.34 15.00
N GLY A 225 -9.50 11.65 14.72
CA GLY A 225 -10.47 12.57 15.32
C GLY A 225 -10.23 12.85 16.82
N VAL A 226 -9.07 12.43 17.37
CA VAL A 226 -8.72 12.70 18.76
C VAL A 226 -8.43 14.18 18.99
N ALA A 227 -8.59 14.67 20.22
CA ALA A 227 -8.28 16.05 20.57
C ALA A 227 -6.80 16.39 20.32
N ALA A 228 -6.52 17.63 19.91
CA ALA A 228 -5.18 18.03 19.46
C ALA A 228 -4.11 17.91 20.56
N ASP A 229 -4.46 18.14 21.80
CA ASP A 229 -3.58 17.99 22.97
C ASP A 229 -3.18 16.52 23.18
N VAL A 230 -4.12 15.59 23.06
CA VAL A 230 -3.85 14.14 23.13
C VAL A 230 -2.99 13.69 21.95
N ALA A 231 -3.27 14.18 20.74
CA ALA A 231 -2.46 13.89 19.56
C ALA A 231 -1.01 14.36 19.74
N ALA A 232 -0.80 15.55 20.30
CA ALA A 232 0.53 16.08 20.60
C ALA A 232 1.27 15.24 21.65
N GLN A 233 0.58 14.78 22.69
CA GLN A 233 1.16 13.87 23.69
C GLN A 233 1.56 12.53 23.06
N LEU A 234 0.72 11.96 22.21
CA LEU A 234 1.03 10.71 21.50
C LEU A 234 2.21 10.86 20.55
N ALA A 235 2.30 11.96 19.80
CA ALA A 235 3.45 12.24 18.92
C ALA A 235 4.75 12.39 19.75
N LEU A 236 4.70 13.05 20.90
CA LEU A 236 5.83 13.17 21.80
C LEU A 236 6.25 11.81 22.39
N ILE A 237 5.30 10.94 22.77
CA ILE A 237 5.56 9.56 23.19
C ILE A 237 6.27 8.82 22.06
N GLY A 238 5.74 8.90 20.83
CA GLY A 238 6.34 8.26 19.67
C GLY A 238 7.79 8.69 19.45
N ALA A 239 8.07 9.99 19.50
CA ALA A 239 9.42 10.54 19.35
C ALA A 239 10.38 10.05 20.46
N LYS A 240 9.91 10.05 21.72
CA LYS A 240 10.73 9.56 22.86
C LYS A 240 11.02 8.07 22.77
N VAL A 241 10.05 7.26 22.43
CA VAL A 241 10.25 5.80 22.28
C VAL A 241 11.19 5.50 21.11
N ARG A 242 11.10 6.24 19.98
CA ARG A 242 12.06 6.10 18.87
C ARG A 242 13.50 6.41 19.28
N ASN A 243 13.71 7.36 20.17
CA ASN A 243 15.04 7.71 20.66
C ASN A 243 15.65 6.62 21.56
N LEU A 244 14.84 5.68 22.11
CA LEU A 244 15.35 4.51 22.83
C LEU A 244 16.01 3.48 21.90
N ARG A 245 15.91 3.63 20.58
CA ARG A 245 16.55 2.75 19.58
C ARG A 245 18.06 2.59 19.77
N GLU A 246 18.74 3.63 20.22
CA GLU A 246 20.18 3.59 20.55
C GLU A 246 20.50 2.55 21.65
N HIS A 247 19.47 1.99 22.31
CA HIS A 247 19.57 1.03 23.39
C HIS A 247 19.15 -0.39 22.99
N GLY A 248 19.08 -0.72 21.70
CA GLY A 248 18.90 -2.09 21.21
C GLY A 248 17.50 -2.44 20.68
N PHE A 249 16.64 -1.46 20.43
CA PHE A 249 15.33 -1.70 19.83
C PHE A 249 15.43 -1.88 18.32
N GLU A 250 14.88 -2.96 17.80
CA GLU A 250 14.85 -3.22 16.36
C GLU A 250 13.92 -2.28 15.61
N GLU A 251 12.72 -2.00 16.13
CA GLU A 251 11.72 -1.12 15.52
C GLU A 251 11.26 0.00 16.47
N GLY A 252 11.14 1.24 15.92
CA GLY A 252 10.52 2.36 16.63
C GLY A 252 9.00 2.36 16.45
N VAL A 253 8.31 3.13 17.30
CA VAL A 253 6.87 3.37 17.17
C VAL A 253 6.56 4.05 15.85
N SER A 254 5.73 3.44 15.01
CA SER A 254 5.30 4.01 13.74
C SER A 254 4.14 5.01 13.94
N THR A 255 4.00 5.98 13.03
CA THR A 255 2.85 6.89 13.01
C THR A 255 1.52 6.12 12.94
N ARG A 256 1.50 4.96 12.28
CA ARG A 256 0.34 4.06 12.24
C ARG A 256 -0.07 3.59 13.63
N LEU A 257 0.87 3.20 14.49
CA LEU A 257 0.56 2.78 15.87
C LEU A 257 0.04 3.94 16.70
N LEU A 258 0.54 5.16 16.50
CA LEU A 258 0.01 6.35 17.17
C LEU A 258 -1.44 6.64 16.75
N ILE A 259 -1.76 6.50 15.47
CA ILE A 259 -3.13 6.62 14.96
C ILE A 259 -4.04 5.55 15.59
N TYR A 260 -3.61 4.30 15.65
CA TYR A 260 -4.38 3.20 16.29
C TYR A 260 -4.60 3.47 17.77
N THR A 261 -3.57 3.95 18.49
CA THR A 261 -3.70 4.35 19.89
C THR A 261 -4.75 5.45 20.06
N ALA A 262 -4.68 6.49 19.22
CA ALA A 262 -5.63 7.58 19.23
C ALA A 262 -7.07 7.13 18.91
N GLN A 263 -7.25 6.21 17.96
CA GLN A 263 -8.57 5.62 17.66
C GLN A 263 -9.14 4.82 18.84
N LEU A 264 -8.30 4.08 19.56
CA LEU A 264 -8.72 3.38 20.79
C LEU A 264 -9.16 4.38 21.87
N ILE A 265 -8.45 5.48 22.02
CA ILE A 265 -8.80 6.56 22.97
C ILE A 265 -10.14 7.20 22.58
N THR A 266 -10.33 7.52 21.30
CA THR A 266 -11.60 8.06 20.78
C THR A 266 -12.75 7.06 20.98
N GLY A 267 -12.45 5.74 20.92
CA GLY A 267 -13.39 4.66 21.23
C GLY A 267 -13.67 4.43 22.73
N GLY A 268 -13.11 5.27 23.62
CA GLY A 268 -13.37 5.22 25.06
C GLY A 268 -12.40 4.39 25.89
N ILE A 269 -11.30 3.90 25.31
CA ILE A 269 -10.23 3.23 26.06
C ILE A 269 -9.38 4.30 26.75
N SER A 270 -9.02 4.06 28.02
CA SER A 270 -8.16 5.02 28.74
C SER A 270 -6.81 5.18 28.03
N PRO A 271 -6.24 6.41 27.97
CA PRO A 271 -5.02 6.69 27.23
C PRO A 271 -3.85 5.77 27.59
N ARG A 272 -3.61 5.52 28.87
CA ARG A 272 -2.55 4.60 29.32
C ARG A 272 -2.76 3.17 28.84
N ARG A 273 -4.00 2.65 28.89
CA ARG A 273 -4.29 1.31 28.39
C ARG A 273 -4.17 1.21 26.87
N ALA A 274 -4.60 2.24 26.14
CA ALA A 274 -4.43 2.30 24.71
C ALA A 274 -2.95 2.27 24.31
N CYS A 275 -2.09 3.02 25.00
CA CYS A 275 -0.63 2.99 24.78
C CYS A 275 -0.02 1.63 25.14
N ASP A 276 -0.46 1.00 26.24
CA ASP A 276 0.03 -0.35 26.61
C ASP A 276 -0.20 -1.36 25.47
N VAL A 277 -1.44 -1.43 24.94
CA VAL A 277 -1.79 -2.45 23.96
C VAL A 277 -1.36 -2.13 22.53
N ALA A 278 -1.39 -0.85 22.13
CA ALA A 278 -1.12 -0.45 20.75
C ALA A 278 0.31 0.07 20.53
N ILE A 279 1.06 0.37 21.59
CA ILE A 279 2.45 0.78 21.49
C ILE A 279 3.35 -0.25 22.18
N ALA A 280 3.32 -0.35 23.51
CA ALA A 280 4.30 -1.14 24.25
C ALA A 280 4.34 -2.62 23.82
N ARG A 281 3.18 -3.27 23.79
CA ARG A 281 3.05 -4.68 23.39
C ARG A 281 3.15 -4.91 21.88
N ALA A 282 2.93 -3.89 21.08
CA ALA A 282 2.98 -4.02 19.64
C ALA A 282 4.40 -3.94 19.07
N ILE A 283 5.33 -3.29 19.79
CA ILE A 283 6.71 -3.10 19.31
C ILE A 283 7.69 -4.14 19.86
N THR A 284 7.35 -4.83 20.95
CA THR A 284 8.26 -5.80 21.56
C THR A 284 7.55 -6.76 22.52
N ASP A 285 8.10 -7.97 22.63
CA ASP A 285 7.75 -8.96 23.67
C ASP A 285 8.64 -8.87 24.91
N ASP A 286 9.70 -8.06 24.88
CA ASP A 286 10.60 -7.85 26.02
C ASP A 286 9.93 -7.01 27.11
N VAL A 287 9.76 -7.61 28.29
CA VAL A 287 9.07 -7.02 29.44
C VAL A 287 9.78 -5.78 29.99
N GLU A 288 11.12 -5.75 29.95
CA GLU A 288 11.91 -4.60 30.44
C GLU A 288 11.69 -3.39 29.53
N VAL A 289 11.66 -3.66 28.24
CA VAL A 289 11.37 -2.66 27.18
C VAL A 289 9.93 -2.16 27.29
N GLN A 290 8.95 -3.05 27.46
CA GLN A 290 7.55 -2.64 27.68
C GLN A 290 7.42 -1.74 28.90
N ARG A 291 8.16 -2.05 29.98
CA ARG A 291 8.18 -1.23 31.19
C ARG A 291 8.76 0.17 30.93
N ALA A 292 9.90 0.26 30.22
CA ALA A 292 10.49 1.54 29.86
C ALA A 292 9.55 2.42 29.01
N VAL A 293 8.84 1.82 28.06
CA VAL A 293 7.80 2.52 27.29
C VAL A 293 6.66 2.99 28.21
N GLN A 294 6.22 2.15 29.16
CA GLN A 294 5.16 2.50 30.10
C GLN A 294 5.55 3.65 31.00
N GLU A 295 6.80 3.73 31.45
CA GLU A 295 7.31 4.87 32.25
C GLU A 295 7.25 6.18 31.47
N ILE A 296 7.57 6.17 30.17
CA ILE A 296 7.41 7.33 29.30
C ILE A 296 5.94 7.76 29.19
N VAL A 297 5.04 6.78 29.02
CA VAL A 297 3.60 7.02 28.94
C VAL A 297 3.07 7.62 30.22
N ASP A 298 3.45 7.09 31.40
CA ASP A 298 2.98 7.55 32.71
C ASP A 298 3.41 8.99 33.03
N VAL A 299 4.55 9.44 32.50
CA VAL A 299 5.02 10.82 32.65
C VAL A 299 4.25 11.79 31.74
N LEU A 300 3.86 11.36 30.55
CA LEU A 300 3.27 12.23 29.53
C LEU A 300 1.73 12.21 29.49
N LEU A 301 1.13 11.13 30.00
CA LEU A 301 -0.33 10.95 30.10
C LEU A 301 -0.72 10.74 31.56
N PRO A 302 -0.88 11.81 32.34
CA PRO A 302 -1.18 11.74 33.78
C PRO A 302 -2.54 11.09 34.10
#